data_0842ca280e83449dddc73b5fc95b6327
#
_entry.id   0842ca280e83449dddc73b5fc95b6327
#
_cell.length_a   1.000
_cell.length_b   1.000
_cell.length_c   1.000
_cell.angle_alpha   90.00
_cell.angle_beta   90.00
_cell.angle_gamma   90.00
#
_symmetry.space_group_name_H-M   'P 1'
#
loop_
_entity.id
_entity.type
_entity.pdbx_description
1 polymer ?
#
loop_
_entity_poly.entity_id
_entity_poly.type
_entity_poly.pdbx_seq_one_letter_code
_entity_poly.pdbx_strand_id
1 'polypeptide(L)'
;MREAKEEKISHENAWMIRPCMMYKAEYDDCTSIRARFNQYFIFGETLDCSQWKTDYANCYEWEKNESEKAYDELILSEKQRRRERLGAHYRNDVWERREKPPENWNVPLPEWMQKEFKNSYLHIKNEEMKQGKETSQLSSKCTIL
;
A
#
# COMPACT_ATOMS: atom_id res chain seq x y z
N MET A 1 -37.00 -21.29 -21.95
CA MET A 1 -36.00 -21.32 -20.85
C MET A 1 -35.54 -19.91 -20.66
N ARG A 2 -35.95 -19.24 -19.58
CA ARG A 2 -35.51 -17.89 -19.24
C ARG A 2 -34.31 -18.08 -18.35
N GLU A 3 -33.14 -17.65 -18.83
CA GLU A 3 -31.93 -17.54 -18.00
C GLU A 3 -32.22 -16.55 -16.91
N ALA A 4 -32.23 -17.01 -15.67
CA ALA A 4 -32.23 -16.15 -14.48
C ALA A 4 -30.87 -15.43 -14.45
N LYS A 5 -30.91 -14.15 -14.75
CA LYS A 5 -29.79 -13.23 -14.55
C LYS A 5 -29.53 -13.19 -13.06
N GLU A 6 -28.50 -13.87 -12.59
CA GLU A 6 -28.04 -13.77 -11.22
C GLU A 6 -27.71 -12.30 -10.95
N GLU A 7 -28.55 -11.68 -10.15
CA GLU A 7 -28.37 -10.32 -9.68
C GLU A 7 -27.22 -10.36 -8.66
N LYS A 8 -26.01 -10.06 -9.14
CA LYS A 8 -24.81 -10.01 -8.31
C LYS A 8 -25.01 -8.93 -7.26
N ILE A 9 -25.29 -9.33 -6.01
CA ILE A 9 -25.41 -8.42 -4.88
C ILE A 9 -24.12 -7.59 -4.82
N SER A 10 -24.25 -6.30 -5.06
CA SER A 10 -23.12 -5.36 -5.01
C SER A 10 -22.78 -5.04 -3.57
N HIS A 11 -21.81 -5.73 -3.02
CA HIS A 11 -21.28 -5.42 -1.68
C HIS A 11 -20.43 -4.14 -1.75
N GLU A 12 -20.92 -3.08 -1.11
CA GLU A 12 -20.36 -1.72 -1.17
C GLU A 12 -18.85 -1.65 -0.87
N ASN A 13 -18.35 -2.52 0.00
CA ASN A 13 -16.95 -2.54 0.46
C ASN A 13 -16.14 -3.71 -0.09
N ALA A 14 -16.63 -4.44 -1.07
CA ALA A 14 -15.92 -5.61 -1.63
C ALA A 14 -14.52 -5.27 -2.18
N TRP A 15 -14.31 -4.04 -2.64
CA TRP A 15 -13.02 -3.54 -3.09
C TRP A 15 -11.92 -3.53 -2.01
N MET A 16 -12.30 -3.62 -0.73
CA MET A 16 -11.35 -3.68 0.39
C MET A 16 -10.77 -5.08 0.58
N ILE A 17 -11.47 -6.10 0.08
CA ILE A 17 -11.06 -7.49 0.23
C ILE A 17 -9.92 -7.76 -0.75
N ARG A 18 -8.79 -8.20 -0.20
CA ARG A 18 -7.64 -8.63 -0.98
C ARG A 18 -7.82 -10.08 -1.45
N PRO A 19 -7.07 -10.55 -2.47
CA PRO A 19 -7.07 -11.96 -2.82
C PRO A 19 -6.79 -12.86 -1.61
N CYS A 20 -7.55 -13.94 -1.44
CA CYS A 20 -7.46 -14.78 -0.23
C CYS A 20 -6.06 -15.32 0.03
N MET A 21 -5.28 -15.58 -1.02
CA MET A 21 -3.90 -16.02 -0.89
C MET A 21 -2.99 -15.00 -0.19
N MET A 22 -3.34 -13.71 -0.23
CA MET A 22 -2.57 -12.67 0.47
C MET A 22 -2.68 -12.82 1.99
N TYR A 23 -3.87 -13.13 2.51
CA TYR A 23 -4.07 -13.38 3.96
C TYR A 23 -3.28 -14.59 4.43
N LYS A 24 -3.22 -15.64 3.59
CA LYS A 24 -2.40 -16.81 3.87
C LYS A 24 -0.91 -16.45 3.90
N ALA A 25 -0.43 -15.73 2.90
CA ALA A 25 0.96 -15.30 2.84
C ALA A 25 1.34 -14.44 4.06
N GLU A 26 0.50 -13.50 4.47
CA GLU A 26 0.72 -12.68 5.68
C GLU A 26 0.78 -13.54 6.96
N TYR A 27 -0.06 -14.57 7.05
CA TYR A 27 0.00 -15.51 8.17
C TYR A 27 1.31 -16.31 8.16
N ASP A 28 1.69 -16.86 7.01
CA ASP A 28 2.90 -17.66 6.86
C ASP A 28 4.15 -16.80 7.13
N ASP A 29 4.18 -15.57 6.62
CA ASP A 29 5.24 -14.62 6.89
C ASP A 29 5.33 -14.26 8.38
N CYS A 30 4.19 -13.94 9.01
CA CYS A 30 4.13 -13.58 10.43
C CYS A 30 4.59 -14.72 11.35
N THR A 31 4.31 -15.99 10.99
CA THR A 31 4.66 -17.18 11.78
C THR A 31 6.01 -17.79 11.42
N SER A 32 6.69 -17.30 10.39
CA SER A 32 7.98 -17.80 9.96
C SER A 32 9.04 -17.69 11.07
N ILE A 33 10.03 -18.58 11.07
CA ILE A 33 11.11 -18.58 12.06
C ILE A 33 11.84 -17.23 12.06
N ARG A 34 12.09 -16.67 10.87
CA ARG A 34 12.75 -15.38 10.72
C ARG A 34 11.91 -14.24 11.31
N ALA A 35 10.62 -14.22 11.04
CA ALA A 35 9.73 -13.21 11.61
C ALA A 35 9.63 -13.33 13.14
N ARG A 36 9.51 -14.54 13.68
CA ARG A 36 9.50 -14.79 15.13
C ARG A 36 10.75 -14.30 15.81
N PHE A 37 11.92 -14.54 15.22
CA PHE A 37 13.18 -14.01 15.73
C PHE A 37 13.19 -12.48 15.73
N ASN A 38 12.79 -11.85 14.64
CA ASN A 38 12.73 -10.38 14.52
C ASN A 38 11.71 -9.77 15.50
N GLN A 39 10.53 -10.39 15.66
CA GLN A 39 9.50 -9.94 16.62
C GLN A 39 10.07 -9.94 18.04
N TYR A 40 10.69 -11.05 18.43
CA TYR A 40 11.28 -11.17 19.76
C TYR A 40 12.42 -10.15 19.97
N PHE A 41 13.26 -9.94 18.95
CA PHE A 41 14.36 -8.96 19.01
C PHE A 41 13.85 -7.51 19.16
N ILE A 42 12.75 -7.15 18.47
CA ILE A 42 12.22 -5.79 18.45
C ILE A 42 11.31 -5.51 19.65
N PHE A 43 10.42 -6.44 19.96
CA PHE A 43 9.33 -6.25 20.93
C PHE A 43 9.54 -6.99 22.24
N GLY A 44 10.50 -7.92 22.33
CA GLY A 44 10.69 -8.81 23.47
C GLY A 44 9.69 -9.97 23.55
N GLU A 45 8.73 -10.00 22.65
CA GLU A 45 7.67 -11.03 22.57
C GLU A 45 7.30 -11.34 21.14
N THR A 46 6.58 -12.43 20.91
CA THR A 46 6.06 -12.79 19.59
C THR A 46 4.66 -12.21 19.41
N LEU A 47 4.40 -11.61 18.25
CA LEU A 47 3.10 -11.04 17.91
C LEU A 47 2.05 -12.13 17.68
N ASP A 48 0.80 -11.84 18.02
CA ASP A 48 -0.33 -12.72 17.66
C ASP A 48 -0.67 -12.56 16.16
N CYS A 49 -0.56 -13.66 15.44
CA CYS A 49 -0.86 -13.74 14.02
C CYS A 49 -2.21 -14.43 13.73
N SER A 50 -2.99 -14.75 14.77
CA SER A 50 -4.23 -15.52 14.63
C SER A 50 -5.26 -14.82 13.73
N GLN A 51 -5.29 -13.48 13.75
CA GLN A 51 -6.21 -12.70 12.93
C GLN A 51 -6.02 -12.98 11.43
N TRP A 52 -4.79 -13.11 10.96
CA TRP A 52 -4.50 -13.43 9.55
C TRP A 52 -5.06 -14.80 9.14
N LYS A 53 -4.98 -15.78 10.06
CA LYS A 53 -5.55 -17.11 9.85
C LYS A 53 -7.07 -17.06 9.77
N THR A 54 -7.70 -16.29 10.65
CA THR A 54 -9.16 -16.09 10.66
C THR A 54 -9.61 -15.38 9.38
N ASP A 55 -8.89 -14.33 8.99
CA ASP A 55 -9.21 -13.57 7.77
C ASP A 55 -9.06 -14.43 6.50
N TYR A 56 -8.06 -15.31 6.46
CA TYR A 56 -7.92 -16.27 5.36
C TYR A 56 -9.11 -17.22 5.30
N ALA A 57 -9.54 -17.77 6.45
CA ALA A 57 -10.69 -18.66 6.51
C ALA A 57 -11.99 -17.95 6.08
N ASN A 58 -12.23 -16.73 6.57
CA ASN A 58 -13.38 -15.92 6.21
C ASN A 58 -13.36 -15.53 4.72
N CYS A 59 -12.19 -15.17 4.17
CA CYS A 59 -12.06 -14.87 2.75
C CYS A 59 -12.42 -16.08 1.88
N TYR A 60 -11.92 -17.26 2.24
CA TYR A 60 -12.20 -18.50 1.52
C TYR A 60 -13.68 -18.91 1.62
N GLU A 61 -14.27 -18.75 2.81
CA GLU A 61 -15.69 -19.01 3.05
C GLU A 61 -16.59 -18.06 2.25
N TRP A 62 -16.22 -16.79 2.17
CA TRP A 62 -16.88 -15.79 1.34
C TRP A 62 -16.76 -16.12 -0.16
N GLU A 63 -15.55 -16.43 -0.62
CA GLU A 63 -15.30 -16.70 -2.05
C GLU A 63 -16.05 -17.96 -2.54
N LYS A 64 -16.18 -18.97 -1.68
CA LYS A 64 -16.74 -20.27 -2.03
C LYS A 64 -18.25 -20.39 -1.77
N ASN A 65 -18.69 -19.87 -0.63
CA ASN A 65 -20.06 -20.09 -0.14
C ASN A 65 -20.87 -18.78 -0.08
N GLU A 66 -20.30 -17.64 -0.50
CA GLU A 66 -20.93 -16.31 -0.44
C GLU A 66 -21.51 -15.97 0.95
N SER A 67 -20.84 -16.43 2.03
CA SER A 67 -21.27 -16.24 3.41
C SER A 67 -21.19 -14.77 3.81
N GLU A 68 -22.34 -14.10 4.00
CA GLU A 68 -22.40 -12.70 4.42
C GLU A 68 -21.70 -12.47 5.77
N LYS A 69 -21.84 -13.43 6.70
CA LYS A 69 -21.17 -13.34 8.00
C LYS A 69 -19.64 -13.30 7.86
N ALA A 70 -19.09 -14.17 7.01
CA ALA A 70 -17.65 -14.18 6.74
C ALA A 70 -17.19 -12.89 6.04
N TYR A 71 -18.01 -12.36 5.14
CA TYR A 71 -17.81 -11.06 4.50
C TYR A 71 -17.73 -9.92 5.54
N ASP A 72 -18.72 -9.81 6.42
CA ASP A 72 -18.78 -8.73 7.41
C ASP A 72 -17.60 -8.77 8.37
N GLU A 73 -17.23 -9.96 8.86
CA GLU A 73 -16.07 -10.16 9.74
C GLU A 73 -14.77 -9.74 9.01
N LEU A 74 -14.62 -10.12 7.76
CA LEU A 74 -13.45 -9.76 6.96
C LEU A 74 -13.36 -8.25 6.70
N ILE A 75 -14.48 -7.62 6.35
CA ILE A 75 -14.55 -6.16 6.16
C ILE A 75 -14.26 -5.41 7.47
N LEU A 76 -14.75 -5.92 8.60
CA LEU A 76 -14.44 -5.32 9.90
C LEU A 76 -12.93 -5.36 10.18
N SER A 77 -12.30 -6.49 9.93
CA SER A 77 -10.86 -6.68 10.07
C SER A 77 -10.06 -5.74 9.15
N GLU A 78 -10.44 -5.60 7.88
CA GLU A 78 -9.78 -4.68 6.94
C GLU A 78 -9.96 -3.20 7.33
N LYS A 79 -11.15 -2.82 7.78
CA LYS A 79 -11.40 -1.47 8.32
C LYS A 79 -10.54 -1.18 9.53
N GLN A 80 -10.38 -2.14 10.44
CA GLN A 80 -9.53 -2.01 11.63
C GLN A 80 -8.06 -1.83 11.22
N ARG A 81 -7.51 -2.69 10.36
CA ARG A 81 -6.14 -2.56 9.84
C ARG A 81 -5.90 -1.22 9.15
N ARG A 82 -6.86 -0.77 8.35
CA ARG A 82 -6.78 0.54 7.71
C ARG A 82 -6.75 1.68 8.72
N ARG A 83 -7.58 1.61 9.75
CA ARG A 83 -7.63 2.60 10.84
C ARG A 83 -6.30 2.65 11.60
N GLU A 84 -5.73 1.52 11.94
CA GLU A 84 -4.44 1.42 12.63
C GLU A 84 -3.31 1.99 11.78
N ARG A 85 -3.23 1.59 10.52
CA ARG A 85 -2.21 2.09 9.57
C ARG A 85 -2.29 3.61 9.37
N LEU A 86 -3.49 4.15 9.26
CA LEU A 86 -3.70 5.59 9.02
C LEU A 86 -3.79 6.39 10.32
N GLY A 87 -3.87 5.74 11.48
CA GLY A 87 -4.05 6.38 12.77
C GLY A 87 -2.96 7.41 13.11
N ALA A 88 -1.71 7.10 12.79
CA ALA A 88 -0.60 8.03 12.98
C ALA A 88 -0.75 9.29 12.11
N HIS A 89 -1.20 9.12 10.87
CA HIS A 89 -1.47 10.23 9.96
C HIS A 89 -2.61 11.13 10.45
N TYR A 90 -3.71 10.55 10.92
CA TYR A 90 -4.86 11.33 11.40
C TYR A 90 -4.65 11.97 12.76
N ARG A 91 -3.73 11.44 13.58
CA ARG A 91 -3.36 12.02 14.88
C ARG A 91 -2.22 13.03 14.78
N ASN A 92 -1.67 13.22 13.58
CA ASN A 92 -0.61 14.18 13.36
C ASN A 92 -1.17 15.60 13.41
N ASP A 93 -0.79 16.35 14.45
CA ASP A 93 -1.14 17.74 14.69
C ASP A 93 -0.02 18.73 14.32
N VAL A 94 1.17 18.21 13.96
CA VAL A 94 2.34 19.01 13.59
C VAL A 94 2.19 19.65 12.20
N TRP A 95 1.49 18.96 11.29
CA TRP A 95 1.32 19.39 9.91
C TRP A 95 -0.14 19.66 9.60
N GLU A 96 -0.48 20.91 9.30
CA GLU A 96 -1.81 21.24 8.78
C GLU A 96 -2.01 20.60 7.40
N ARG A 97 -3.13 19.91 7.25
CA ARG A 97 -3.53 19.35 5.97
C ARG A 97 -3.98 20.47 5.05
N ARG A 98 -3.24 20.69 3.98
CA ARG A 98 -3.62 21.66 2.96
C ARG A 98 -4.71 21.06 2.05
N GLU A 99 -5.74 21.83 1.77
CA GLU A 99 -6.77 21.47 0.80
C GLU A 99 -6.32 21.70 -0.64
N LYS A 100 -5.47 22.70 -0.84
CA LYS A 100 -4.93 23.09 -2.15
C LYS A 100 -3.44 23.36 -2.04
N PRO A 101 -2.67 23.11 -3.11
CA PRO A 101 -1.28 23.54 -3.16
C PRO A 101 -1.19 25.08 -3.04
N PRO A 102 -0.09 25.66 -2.50
CA PRO A 102 0.12 27.09 -2.49
C PRO A 102 0.02 27.66 -3.92
N GLU A 103 -0.51 28.87 -4.05
CA GLU A 103 -0.66 29.54 -5.36
C GLU A 103 0.66 29.69 -6.13
N ASN A 104 1.75 29.77 -5.37
CA ASN A 104 3.11 29.89 -5.91
C ASN A 104 3.84 28.56 -6.04
N TRP A 105 3.16 27.41 -5.98
CA TRP A 105 3.78 26.09 -6.06
C TRP A 105 4.61 25.87 -7.31
N ASN A 106 4.14 26.40 -8.45
CA ASN A 106 4.78 26.26 -9.78
C ASN A 106 5.60 27.49 -10.19
N VAL A 107 5.92 28.39 -9.26
CA VAL A 107 6.76 29.54 -9.60
C VAL A 107 8.17 29.04 -9.96
N PRO A 108 8.76 29.56 -11.04
CA PRO A 108 10.13 29.22 -11.42
C PRO A 108 11.10 29.43 -10.26
N LEU A 109 12.08 28.55 -10.17
CA LEU A 109 13.14 28.68 -9.15
C LEU A 109 13.82 30.05 -9.24
N PRO A 110 14.31 30.63 -8.11
CA PRO A 110 15.13 31.83 -8.13
C PRO A 110 16.33 31.69 -9.09
N GLU A 111 16.77 32.80 -9.70
CA GLU A 111 17.84 32.76 -10.73
C GLU A 111 19.11 32.05 -10.29
N TRP A 112 19.50 32.23 -9.00
CA TRP A 112 20.69 31.57 -8.47
C TRP A 112 20.53 30.05 -8.40
N MET A 113 19.36 29.55 -8.00
CA MET A 113 19.04 28.12 -8.03
C MET A 113 18.96 27.57 -9.44
N GLN A 114 18.41 28.34 -10.38
CA GLN A 114 18.35 27.92 -11.80
C GLN A 114 19.76 27.74 -12.37
N LYS A 115 20.71 28.63 -12.01
CA LYS A 115 22.10 28.53 -12.45
C LYS A 115 22.79 27.28 -11.90
N GLU A 116 22.59 26.98 -10.61
CA GLU A 116 23.13 25.77 -9.98
C GLU A 116 22.48 24.50 -10.54
N PHE A 117 21.16 24.54 -10.73
CA PHE A 117 20.42 23.40 -11.24
C PHE A 117 20.76 23.06 -12.70
N LYS A 118 21.08 24.05 -13.53
CA LYS A 118 21.37 23.90 -14.94
C LYS A 118 22.49 22.89 -15.25
N ASN A 119 23.43 22.75 -14.35
CA ASN A 119 24.55 21.80 -14.47
C ASN A 119 24.33 20.51 -13.66
N SER A 120 23.17 20.34 -13.05
CA SER A 120 22.88 19.14 -12.27
C SER A 120 22.63 17.93 -13.17
N TYR A 121 22.96 16.72 -12.70
CA TYR A 121 22.67 15.48 -13.40
C TYR A 121 21.18 15.34 -13.74
N LEU A 122 20.28 15.75 -12.83
CA LEU A 122 18.84 15.68 -13.06
C LEU A 122 18.38 16.60 -14.18
N HIS A 123 18.96 17.79 -14.30
CA HIS A 123 18.63 18.71 -15.38
C HIS A 123 19.09 18.15 -16.73
N ILE A 124 20.32 17.66 -16.80
CA ILE A 124 20.87 17.04 -18.02
C ILE A 124 19.99 15.85 -18.45
N LYS A 125 19.63 14.97 -17.53
CA LYS A 125 18.76 13.83 -17.83
C LYS A 125 17.35 14.24 -18.26
N ASN A 126 16.79 15.28 -17.68
CA ASN A 126 15.50 15.82 -18.09
C ASN A 126 15.54 16.35 -19.53
N GLU A 127 16.59 17.06 -19.89
CA GLU A 127 16.78 17.54 -21.27
C GLU A 127 17.02 16.39 -22.27
N GLU A 128 17.79 15.38 -21.90
CA GLU A 128 17.97 14.16 -22.71
C GLU A 128 16.63 13.45 -22.95
N MET A 129 15.79 13.30 -21.91
CA MET A 129 14.46 12.68 -22.04
C MET A 129 13.53 13.52 -22.93
N LYS A 130 13.53 14.84 -22.80
CA LYS A 130 12.75 15.73 -23.66
C LYS A 130 13.17 15.65 -25.13
N GLN A 131 14.46 15.40 -25.40
CA GLN A 131 15.00 15.24 -26.73
C GLN A 131 14.78 13.83 -27.32
N GLY A 132 14.11 12.94 -26.61
CA GLY A 132 13.86 11.57 -27.04
C GLY A 132 15.15 10.70 -27.14
N LYS A 133 16.26 11.14 -26.53
CA LYS A 133 17.46 10.33 -26.43
C LYS A 133 17.17 9.23 -25.41
N GLU A 134 17.13 7.98 -25.87
CA GLU A 134 17.05 6.84 -24.98
C GLU A 134 18.16 6.94 -23.93
N THR A 135 17.76 7.02 -22.67
CA THR A 135 18.70 6.85 -21.57
C THR A 135 19.26 5.45 -21.74
N SER A 136 20.54 5.34 -22.11
CA SER A 136 21.26 4.08 -22.10
C SER A 136 20.93 3.41 -20.77
N GLN A 137 20.36 2.20 -20.83
CA GLN A 137 19.99 1.39 -19.69
C GLN A 137 21.17 1.31 -18.72
N LEU A 138 21.20 2.22 -17.76
CA LEU A 138 21.94 1.94 -16.54
C LEU A 138 21.21 0.76 -15.90
N SER A 139 21.74 -0.42 -16.15
CA SER A 139 21.43 -1.61 -15.38
C SER A 139 21.41 -1.19 -13.92
N SER A 140 20.21 -1.08 -13.35
CA SER A 140 19.99 -0.68 -11.97
C SER A 140 20.45 -1.84 -11.06
N LYS A 141 21.77 -1.99 -10.91
CA LYS A 141 22.33 -2.65 -9.74
C LYS A 141 22.26 -1.64 -8.62
N CYS A 142 21.13 -1.58 -7.95
CA CYS A 142 21.02 -0.94 -6.66
C CYS A 142 21.86 -1.75 -5.67
N THR A 143 23.13 -1.39 -5.52
CA THR A 143 23.99 -1.93 -4.47
C THR A 143 23.76 -1.05 -3.26
N ILE A 144 22.88 -1.48 -2.37
CA ILE A 144 22.82 -0.93 -1.02
C ILE A 144 24.01 -1.55 -0.27
N LEU A 145 24.99 -0.73 0.06
CA LEU A 145 26.07 -1.05 1.00
C LEU A 145 25.54 -0.91 2.42
#